data_2dfa77e526d6f42ae0b3065f30927cfa
#
_entry.id   2dfa77e526d6f42ae0b3065f30927cfa
#
_cell.length_a   1.000
_cell.length_b   1.000
_cell.length_c   1.000
_cell.angle_alpha   90.00
_cell.angle_beta   90.00
_cell.angle_gamma   90.00
#
_symmetry.space_group_name_H-M   'P 1'
#
loop_
_entity.id
_entity.type
_entity.pdbx_description
1 polymer ?
#
loop_
_entity_poly.entity_id
_entity_poly.type
_entity_poly.pdbx_seq_one_letter_code
_entity_poly.pdbx_strand_id
1 'polypeptide(L)'
;MAWHENPIIYEINTWVWLNELTRKHKKSITLGKVSAGEWDAIADLNVDAVWLMGVWERSPAGIRIARQLPVLQEEYRRVLPDVTPEDVAGSPYCVHRYVVDAHLGGPKGLAKARKELAKRGMRLILDFVPNHTAPDHPWVLEHPEYFIQGSADDFAQKPGEFFRAGDKIIACGRDPYFPPWTDTAQINAFHPGLRQAAI
;
A
#
# COMPACT_ATOMS: atom_id res chain seq x y z
N MET A 1 -25.29 8.92 -6.78
CA MET A 1 -25.54 8.26 -8.07
C MET A 1 -25.36 6.76 -7.90
N ALA A 2 -26.20 5.91 -8.51
CA ALA A 2 -25.97 4.48 -8.55
C ALA A 2 -24.71 4.16 -9.40
N TRP A 3 -24.09 2.99 -9.19
CA TRP A 3 -23.07 2.48 -10.11
C TRP A 3 -23.73 2.07 -11.43
N HIS A 4 -23.00 2.19 -12.54
CA HIS A 4 -23.37 1.51 -13.76
C HIS A 4 -23.34 -0.01 -13.53
N GLU A 5 -24.11 -0.78 -14.27
CA GLU A 5 -24.13 -2.24 -14.15
C GLU A 5 -22.75 -2.86 -14.40
N ASN A 6 -22.01 -2.29 -15.37
CA ASN A 6 -20.65 -2.69 -15.73
C ASN A 6 -19.73 -1.44 -15.67
N PRO A 7 -19.24 -1.04 -14.47
CA PRO A 7 -18.45 0.16 -14.36
C PRO A 7 -17.02 -0.02 -14.91
N ILE A 8 -16.53 1.00 -15.59
CA ILE A 8 -15.15 1.05 -16.06
C ILE A 8 -14.30 1.72 -14.95
N ILE A 9 -13.28 1.00 -14.49
CA ILE A 9 -12.37 1.46 -13.44
C ILE A 9 -10.99 1.68 -14.06
N TYR A 10 -10.42 2.86 -13.86
CA TYR A 10 -9.05 3.18 -14.24
C TYR A 10 -8.13 3.13 -13.04
N GLU A 11 -7.22 2.17 -13.02
CA GLU A 11 -6.23 2.04 -11.96
C GLU A 11 -5.02 2.93 -12.24
N ILE A 12 -4.57 3.63 -11.19
CA ILE A 12 -3.38 4.49 -11.21
C ILE A 12 -2.46 4.05 -10.07
N ASN A 13 -1.23 3.62 -10.37
CA ASN A 13 -0.19 3.57 -9.37
C ASN A 13 0.14 5.00 -8.93
N THR A 14 -0.40 5.42 -7.80
CA THR A 14 -0.39 6.82 -7.36
C THR A 14 1.03 7.37 -7.21
N TRP A 15 1.93 6.57 -6.68
CA TRP A 15 3.32 6.98 -6.44
C TRP A 15 4.06 7.25 -7.75
N VAL A 16 3.96 6.31 -8.70
CA VAL A 16 4.58 6.42 -10.04
C VAL A 16 4.00 7.59 -10.81
N TRP A 17 2.67 7.69 -10.86
CA TRP A 17 1.98 8.75 -11.58
C TRP A 17 2.35 10.16 -11.09
N LEU A 18 2.39 10.38 -9.77
CA LEU A 18 2.78 11.68 -9.21
C LEU A 18 4.26 12.00 -9.48
N ASN A 19 5.13 10.99 -9.54
CA ASN A 19 6.52 11.15 -9.94
C ASN A 19 6.63 11.56 -11.42
N GLU A 20 5.88 10.92 -12.31
CA GLU A 20 5.80 11.29 -13.74
C GLU A 20 5.29 12.71 -13.92
N LEU A 21 4.23 13.10 -13.22
CA LEU A 21 3.74 14.48 -13.25
C LEU A 21 4.77 15.48 -12.71
N THR A 22 5.51 15.10 -11.67
CA THR A 22 6.61 15.91 -11.13
C THR A 22 7.70 16.15 -12.19
N ARG A 23 8.09 15.11 -12.93
CA ARG A 23 9.03 15.21 -14.05
C ARG A 23 8.48 16.08 -15.20
N LYS A 24 7.24 15.81 -15.61
CA LYS A 24 6.52 16.54 -16.67
C LYS A 24 6.45 18.04 -16.38
N HIS A 25 6.07 18.40 -15.17
CA HIS A 25 5.87 19.80 -14.77
C HIS A 25 7.10 20.46 -14.14
N LYS A 26 8.21 19.73 -13.96
CA LYS A 26 9.45 20.20 -13.32
C LYS A 26 9.24 20.86 -11.95
N LYS A 27 8.27 20.35 -11.19
CA LYS A 27 7.92 20.81 -9.83
C LYS A 27 7.28 19.68 -9.04
N SER A 28 7.49 19.64 -7.73
CA SER A 28 6.89 18.64 -6.86
C SER A 28 5.36 18.65 -6.94
N ILE A 29 4.78 17.56 -7.43
CA ILE A 29 3.34 17.32 -7.54
C ILE A 29 2.92 16.30 -6.48
N THR A 30 1.89 16.63 -5.74
CA THR A 30 1.17 15.75 -4.83
C THR A 30 -0.29 15.70 -5.26
N LEU A 31 -1.10 14.78 -4.69
CA LEU A 31 -2.54 14.65 -5.00
C LEU A 31 -3.29 15.99 -4.94
N GLY A 32 -2.92 16.85 -3.98
CA GLY A 32 -3.52 18.18 -3.86
C GLY A 32 -3.03 19.21 -4.87
N LYS A 33 -2.01 18.90 -5.68
CA LYS A 33 -1.38 19.82 -6.66
C LYS A 33 -1.52 19.35 -8.09
N VAL A 34 -2.19 18.24 -8.34
CA VAL A 34 -2.50 17.77 -9.69
C VAL A 34 -3.38 18.82 -10.38
N SER A 35 -3.03 19.21 -11.60
CA SER A 35 -3.73 20.24 -12.36
C SER A 35 -5.09 19.74 -12.87
N ALA A 36 -5.99 20.67 -13.16
CA ALA A 36 -7.30 20.33 -13.76
C ALA A 36 -7.14 19.55 -15.05
N GLY A 37 -6.21 19.96 -15.93
CA GLY A 37 -5.98 19.30 -17.23
C GLY A 37 -5.54 17.84 -17.11
N GLU A 38 -4.80 17.44 -16.04
CA GLU A 38 -4.46 16.03 -15.83
C GLU A 38 -5.70 15.21 -15.43
N TRP A 39 -6.60 15.79 -14.62
CA TRP A 39 -7.88 15.17 -14.29
C TRP A 39 -8.84 15.13 -15.49
N ASP A 40 -8.83 16.16 -16.35
CA ASP A 40 -9.63 16.20 -17.58
C ASP A 40 -9.19 15.09 -18.52
N ALA A 41 -7.88 14.89 -18.69
CA ALA A 41 -7.34 13.81 -19.53
C ALA A 41 -7.76 12.41 -19.06
N ILE A 42 -7.93 12.20 -17.74
CA ILE A 42 -8.48 10.94 -17.21
C ILE A 42 -9.99 10.84 -17.49
N ALA A 43 -10.73 11.95 -17.34
CA ALA A 43 -12.16 11.99 -17.60
C ALA A 43 -12.50 11.71 -19.08
N ASP A 44 -11.64 12.16 -20.00
CA ASP A 44 -11.78 11.93 -21.45
C ASP A 44 -11.70 10.45 -21.83
N LEU A 45 -11.21 9.56 -20.91
CA LEU A 45 -11.25 8.12 -21.08
C LEU A 45 -12.66 7.53 -20.82
N ASN A 46 -13.65 8.34 -20.41
CA ASN A 46 -15.00 7.94 -20.08
C ASN A 46 -15.08 6.81 -19.04
N VAL A 47 -14.31 6.93 -17.96
CA VAL A 47 -14.29 5.96 -16.86
C VAL A 47 -15.24 6.38 -15.72
N ASP A 48 -15.82 5.39 -15.04
CA ASP A 48 -16.76 5.60 -13.92
C ASP A 48 -16.06 5.87 -12.60
N ALA A 49 -14.85 5.32 -12.45
CA ALA A 49 -14.07 5.46 -11.23
C ALA A 49 -12.57 5.43 -11.52
N VAL A 50 -11.83 6.07 -10.62
CA VAL A 50 -10.38 5.99 -10.56
C VAL A 50 -9.98 5.28 -9.27
N TRP A 51 -9.20 4.22 -9.41
CA TRP A 51 -8.54 3.56 -8.30
C TRP A 51 -7.14 4.15 -8.12
N LEU A 52 -6.97 4.93 -7.05
CA LEU A 52 -5.66 5.44 -6.66
C LEU A 52 -4.95 4.39 -5.79
N MET A 53 -4.27 3.45 -6.45
CA MET A 53 -3.55 2.36 -5.79
C MET A 53 -2.36 2.90 -4.98
N GLY A 54 -2.20 2.40 -3.75
CA GLY A 54 -1.03 2.61 -2.92
C GLY A 54 -0.95 3.97 -2.24
N VAL A 55 -2.08 4.55 -1.81
CA VAL A 55 -2.11 5.88 -1.14
C VAL A 55 -1.74 5.85 0.33
N TRP A 56 -1.76 4.66 0.97
CA TRP A 56 -1.55 4.54 2.40
C TRP A 56 -0.09 4.66 2.81
N GLU A 57 0.12 4.99 4.08
CA GLU A 57 1.46 5.17 4.64
C GLU A 57 2.31 3.92 4.49
N ARG A 58 3.47 4.08 3.86
CA ARG A 58 4.43 3.01 3.61
C ARG A 58 5.13 2.59 4.89
N SER A 59 5.42 1.29 5.00
CA SER A 59 6.15 0.72 6.12
C SER A 59 7.65 1.01 6.02
N PRO A 60 8.25 1.69 7.02
CA PRO A 60 9.70 1.78 7.12
C PRO A 60 10.40 0.42 7.20
N ALA A 61 9.81 -0.56 7.88
CA ALA A 61 10.35 -1.93 7.93
C ALA A 61 10.27 -2.61 6.56
N GLY A 62 9.13 -2.50 5.87
CA GLY A 62 8.96 -3.04 4.52
C GLY A 62 9.94 -2.43 3.51
N ILE A 63 10.17 -1.12 3.57
CA ILE A 63 11.19 -0.45 2.75
C ILE A 63 12.59 -1.01 3.03
N ARG A 64 12.98 -1.20 4.30
CA ARG A 64 14.27 -1.80 4.65
C ARG A 64 14.42 -3.22 4.09
N ILE A 65 13.37 -4.03 4.24
CA ILE A 65 13.37 -5.41 3.71
C ILE A 65 13.51 -5.38 2.19
N ALA A 66 12.74 -4.58 1.48
CA ALA A 66 12.81 -4.46 0.02
C ALA A 66 14.21 -4.02 -0.47
N ARG A 67 14.87 -3.13 0.26
CA ARG A 67 16.25 -2.70 -0.02
C ARG A 67 17.33 -3.74 0.28
N GLN A 68 17.02 -4.76 1.07
CA GLN A 68 17.97 -5.80 1.48
C GLN A 68 17.80 -7.13 0.73
N LEU A 69 16.65 -7.36 0.11
CA LEU A 69 16.38 -8.61 -0.63
C LEU A 69 17.17 -8.65 -1.97
N PRO A 70 18.14 -9.57 -2.14
CA PRO A 70 18.99 -9.61 -3.33
C PRO A 70 18.20 -9.77 -4.63
N VAL A 71 17.15 -10.62 -4.63
CA VAL A 71 16.30 -10.85 -5.80
C VAL A 71 15.61 -9.56 -6.26
N LEU A 72 15.09 -8.75 -5.33
CA LEU A 72 14.46 -7.48 -5.67
C LEU A 72 15.49 -6.46 -6.16
N GLN A 73 16.68 -6.43 -5.58
CA GLN A 73 17.76 -5.56 -6.03
C GLN A 73 18.21 -5.85 -7.47
N GLU A 74 18.23 -7.11 -7.84
CA GLU A 74 18.54 -7.52 -9.21
C GLU A 74 17.42 -7.10 -10.17
N GLU A 75 16.15 -7.32 -9.79
CA GLU A 75 15.01 -6.92 -10.59
C GLU A 75 14.94 -5.40 -10.77
N TYR A 76 15.17 -4.63 -9.70
CA TYR A 76 15.17 -3.16 -9.76
C TYR A 76 16.22 -2.65 -10.76
N ARG A 77 17.48 -3.17 -10.70
CA ARG A 77 18.53 -2.78 -11.63
C ARG A 77 18.23 -3.18 -13.07
N ARG A 78 17.52 -4.29 -13.27
CA ARG A 78 17.12 -4.75 -14.62
C ARG A 78 16.10 -3.78 -15.24
N VAL A 79 15.16 -3.26 -14.43
CA VAL A 79 14.08 -2.37 -14.90
C VAL A 79 14.52 -0.91 -14.92
N LEU A 80 15.33 -0.51 -13.93
CA LEU A 80 15.84 0.85 -13.77
C LEU A 80 17.35 0.79 -13.49
N PRO A 81 18.20 0.87 -14.55
CA PRO A 81 19.66 0.70 -14.39
C PRO A 81 20.34 1.71 -13.46
N ASP A 82 19.76 2.89 -13.29
CA ASP A 82 20.20 3.98 -12.43
C ASP A 82 19.41 4.06 -11.11
N VAL A 83 18.80 2.94 -10.69
CA VAL A 83 18.00 2.87 -9.45
C VAL A 83 18.80 3.33 -8.23
N THR A 84 18.18 4.19 -7.45
CA THR A 84 18.70 4.69 -6.17
C THR A 84 17.89 4.14 -4.99
N PRO A 85 18.39 4.20 -3.75
CA PRO A 85 17.61 3.81 -2.59
C PRO A 85 16.28 4.57 -2.44
N GLU A 86 16.20 5.81 -2.93
CA GLU A 86 15.02 6.65 -2.89
C GLU A 86 13.91 6.15 -3.82
N ASP A 87 14.26 5.44 -4.89
CA ASP A 87 13.30 4.82 -5.81
C ASP A 87 12.61 3.60 -5.19
N VAL A 88 13.21 2.99 -4.14
CA VAL A 88 12.65 1.83 -3.46
C VAL A 88 11.71 2.27 -2.35
N ALA A 89 10.44 2.43 -2.69
CA ALA A 89 9.38 2.87 -1.78
C ALA A 89 8.70 1.74 -0.98
N GLY A 90 9.11 0.47 -1.17
CA GLY A 90 8.45 -0.70 -0.60
C GLY A 90 7.11 -1.03 -1.26
N SER A 91 6.50 -2.14 -0.84
CA SER A 91 5.20 -2.57 -1.36
C SER A 91 4.08 -1.60 -0.98
N PRO A 92 3.17 -1.25 -1.93
CA PRO A 92 1.96 -0.48 -1.63
C PRO A 92 1.00 -1.21 -0.68
N TYR A 93 1.10 -2.51 -0.62
CA TYR A 93 0.26 -3.37 0.22
C TYR A 93 0.89 -3.73 1.58
N CYS A 94 2.16 -3.36 1.81
CA CYS A 94 2.79 -3.37 3.13
C CYS A 94 2.36 -2.11 3.91
N VAL A 95 1.09 -2.08 4.32
CA VAL A 95 0.44 -0.90 4.91
C VAL A 95 0.87 -0.72 6.35
N HIS A 96 1.58 0.40 6.64
CA HIS A 96 1.95 0.76 8.01
C HIS A 96 0.74 1.30 8.79
N ARG A 97 -0.04 2.19 8.19
CA ARG A 97 -1.30 2.72 8.74
C ARG A 97 -2.22 3.14 7.62
N TYR A 98 -3.53 3.06 7.84
CA TYR A 98 -4.55 3.59 6.92
C TYR A 98 -4.67 5.12 7.04
N VAL A 99 -3.53 5.80 6.94
CA VAL A 99 -3.40 7.25 6.82
C VAL A 99 -2.76 7.53 5.48
N VAL A 100 -3.27 8.51 4.75
CA VAL A 100 -2.69 8.87 3.45
C VAL A 100 -1.26 9.35 3.63
N ASP A 101 -0.34 8.76 2.87
CA ASP A 101 1.08 9.06 2.96
C ASP A 101 1.36 10.57 2.75
N ALA A 102 2.17 11.12 3.64
CA ALA A 102 2.54 12.54 3.62
C ALA A 102 3.26 12.92 2.32
N HIS A 103 4.06 12.00 1.75
CA HIS A 103 4.75 12.19 0.46
C HIS A 103 3.76 12.44 -0.69
N LEU A 104 2.58 11.80 -0.65
CA LEU A 104 1.52 11.99 -1.64
C LEU A 104 0.65 13.22 -1.37
N GLY A 105 0.89 13.96 -0.27
CA GLY A 105 0.14 15.17 0.12
C GLY A 105 -0.87 14.96 1.25
N GLY A 106 -0.84 13.79 1.88
CA GLY A 106 -1.64 13.45 3.07
C GLY A 106 -3.15 13.51 2.86
N PRO A 107 -3.93 13.46 3.95
CA PRO A 107 -5.41 13.45 3.88
C PRO A 107 -6.00 14.66 3.14
N LYS A 108 -5.40 15.84 3.26
CA LYS A 108 -5.85 17.05 2.54
C LYS A 108 -5.66 16.93 1.03
N GLY A 109 -4.55 16.30 0.60
CA GLY A 109 -4.28 16.02 -0.80
C GLY A 109 -5.31 15.07 -1.39
N LEU A 110 -5.57 13.95 -0.71
CA LEU A 110 -6.60 12.99 -1.14
C LEU A 110 -8.00 13.60 -1.18
N ALA A 111 -8.38 14.39 -0.18
CA ALA A 111 -9.68 15.07 -0.16
C ALA A 111 -9.86 15.99 -1.37
N LYS A 112 -8.79 16.68 -1.81
CA LYS A 112 -8.83 17.52 -3.00
C LYS A 112 -8.94 16.68 -4.28
N ALA A 113 -8.15 15.60 -4.41
CA ALA A 113 -8.26 14.67 -5.53
C ALA A 113 -9.66 14.09 -5.67
N ARG A 114 -10.27 13.63 -4.54
CA ARG A 114 -11.67 13.15 -4.51
C ARG A 114 -12.65 14.20 -5.04
N LYS A 115 -12.47 15.47 -4.67
CA LYS A 115 -13.33 16.56 -5.17
C LYS A 115 -13.14 16.78 -6.67
N GLU A 116 -11.91 16.70 -7.18
CA GLU A 116 -11.64 16.86 -8.61
C GLU A 116 -12.24 15.72 -9.44
N LEU A 117 -12.16 14.48 -8.96
CA LEU A 117 -12.83 13.33 -9.57
C LEU A 117 -14.36 13.52 -9.57
N ALA A 118 -14.94 13.89 -8.41
CA ALA A 118 -16.38 14.08 -8.28
C ALA A 118 -16.95 15.19 -9.19
N LYS A 119 -16.19 16.28 -9.44
CA LYS A 119 -16.58 17.34 -10.39
C LYS A 119 -16.74 16.81 -11.82
N ARG A 120 -16.05 15.71 -12.15
CA ARG A 120 -16.04 15.06 -13.48
C ARG A 120 -16.92 13.81 -13.51
N GLY A 121 -17.75 13.60 -12.49
CA GLY A 121 -18.63 12.43 -12.41
C GLY A 121 -17.95 11.13 -12.02
N MET A 122 -16.65 11.14 -11.78
CA MET A 122 -15.89 9.94 -11.44
C MET A 122 -15.87 9.68 -9.93
N ARG A 123 -15.81 8.41 -9.55
CA ARG A 123 -15.67 7.94 -8.17
C ARG A 123 -14.22 7.65 -7.82
N LEU A 124 -13.91 7.71 -6.54
CA LEU A 124 -12.62 7.31 -6.00
C LEU A 124 -12.73 5.91 -5.39
N ILE A 125 -11.79 5.03 -5.77
CA ILE A 125 -11.56 3.73 -5.15
C ILE A 125 -10.19 3.76 -4.47
N LEU A 126 -10.09 3.14 -3.30
CA LEU A 126 -8.86 3.00 -2.51
C LEU A 126 -8.69 1.54 -2.10
N ASP A 127 -7.45 1.16 -1.83
CA ASP A 127 -7.11 -0.17 -1.36
C ASP A 127 -7.68 -0.46 0.04
N PHE A 128 -8.08 -1.70 0.24
CA PHE A 128 -8.26 -2.28 1.55
C PHE A 128 -7.58 -3.65 1.57
N VAL A 129 -6.64 -3.87 2.47
CA VAL A 129 -5.82 -5.08 2.57
C VAL A 129 -6.28 -5.91 3.78
N PRO A 130 -7.24 -6.84 3.62
CA PRO A 130 -7.82 -7.57 4.76
C PRO A 130 -7.00 -8.78 5.20
N ASN A 131 -5.94 -9.14 4.48
CA ASN A 131 -5.14 -10.34 4.76
C ASN A 131 -3.98 -10.09 5.73
N HIS A 132 -3.31 -8.95 5.61
CA HIS A 132 -2.09 -8.65 6.37
C HIS A 132 -1.92 -7.15 6.59
N THR A 133 -0.98 -6.80 7.47
CA THR A 133 -0.45 -5.45 7.63
C THR A 133 1.06 -5.45 7.43
N ALA A 134 1.69 -4.29 7.55
CA ALA A 134 3.14 -4.22 7.69
C ALA A 134 3.62 -4.88 9.00
N PRO A 135 4.88 -5.37 9.07
CA PRO A 135 5.42 -5.99 10.28
C PRO A 135 5.67 -4.96 11.40
N ASP A 136 5.76 -3.67 11.07
CA ASP A 136 5.85 -2.55 12.00
C ASP A 136 4.52 -1.78 12.15
N HIS A 137 3.38 -2.36 11.75
CA HIS A 137 2.07 -1.81 12.06
C HIS A 137 1.89 -1.70 13.58
N PRO A 138 1.37 -0.57 14.13
CA PRO A 138 1.24 -0.39 15.59
C PRO A 138 0.56 -1.56 16.30
N TRP A 139 -0.47 -2.16 15.72
CA TRP A 139 -1.18 -3.30 16.30
C TRP A 139 -0.30 -4.54 16.52
N VAL A 140 0.82 -4.69 15.81
CA VAL A 140 1.72 -5.85 16.00
C VAL A 140 2.29 -5.88 17.44
N LEU A 141 2.51 -4.70 18.03
CA LEU A 141 2.96 -4.58 19.42
C LEU A 141 1.80 -4.30 20.40
N GLU A 142 0.81 -3.50 20.00
CA GLU A 142 -0.28 -3.05 20.86
C GLU A 142 -1.37 -4.12 21.01
N HIS A 143 -1.61 -4.91 19.96
CA HIS A 143 -2.67 -5.91 19.84
C HIS A 143 -2.18 -7.18 19.13
N PRO A 144 -1.13 -7.88 19.66
CA PRO A 144 -0.58 -9.06 19.00
C PRO A 144 -1.60 -10.19 18.81
N GLU A 145 -2.69 -10.21 19.60
CA GLU A 145 -3.80 -11.15 19.46
C GLU A 145 -4.59 -10.97 18.14
N TYR A 146 -4.42 -9.84 17.45
CA TYR A 146 -5.01 -9.60 16.12
C TYR A 146 -4.27 -10.34 15.00
N PHE A 147 -3.15 -10.98 15.31
CA PHE A 147 -2.29 -11.65 14.34
C PHE A 147 -2.21 -13.15 14.62
N ILE A 148 -1.87 -13.92 13.59
CA ILE A 148 -1.51 -15.32 13.74
C ILE A 148 -0.16 -15.39 14.44
N GLN A 149 -0.14 -16.09 15.60
CA GLN A 149 1.07 -16.26 16.40
C GLN A 149 1.63 -17.67 16.23
N GLY A 150 2.95 -17.77 16.29
CA GLY A 150 3.69 -19.04 16.33
C GLY A 150 4.33 -19.28 17.68
N SER A 151 4.86 -20.51 17.85
CA SER A 151 5.70 -20.90 18.97
C SER A 151 7.19 -20.62 18.72
N ALA A 152 8.02 -20.77 19.75
CA ALA A 152 9.48 -20.72 19.59
C ALA A 152 9.99 -21.80 18.63
N ASP A 153 9.35 -22.98 18.65
CA ASP A 153 9.68 -24.08 17.75
C ASP A 153 9.31 -23.77 16.30
N ASP A 154 8.14 -23.16 16.06
CA ASP A 154 7.74 -22.73 14.71
C ASP A 154 8.77 -21.73 14.15
N PHE A 155 9.19 -20.76 14.95
CA PHE A 155 10.18 -19.78 14.54
C PHE A 155 11.55 -20.40 14.22
N ALA A 156 11.96 -21.42 14.99
CA ALA A 156 13.23 -22.12 14.78
C ALA A 156 13.20 -23.06 13.57
N GLN A 157 12.07 -23.75 13.34
CA GLN A 157 11.94 -24.77 12.30
C GLN A 157 11.53 -24.22 10.94
N LYS A 158 10.91 -23.03 10.90
CA LYS A 158 10.35 -22.43 9.69
C LYS A 158 10.90 -21.01 9.48
N PRO A 159 12.21 -20.89 9.18
CA PRO A 159 12.83 -19.58 8.96
C PRO A 159 12.16 -18.86 7.78
N GLY A 160 11.83 -17.60 7.97
CA GLY A 160 11.13 -16.78 6.97
C GLY A 160 9.61 -16.88 6.98
N GLU A 161 9.00 -17.80 7.76
CA GLU A 161 7.55 -17.85 7.94
C GLU A 161 7.06 -17.02 9.14
N PHE A 162 7.95 -16.67 10.03
CA PHE A 162 7.67 -15.92 11.26
C PHE A 162 8.73 -14.87 11.53
N PHE A 163 8.36 -13.85 12.29
CA PHE A 163 9.29 -12.84 12.80
C PHE A 163 9.00 -12.55 14.28
N ARG A 164 10.00 -11.97 14.97
CA ARG A 164 9.85 -11.55 16.37
C ARG A 164 9.33 -10.12 16.44
N ALA A 165 8.32 -9.91 17.28
CA ALA A 165 7.75 -8.62 17.63
C ALA A 165 7.67 -8.51 19.16
N GLY A 166 8.66 -7.89 19.80
CA GLY A 166 8.80 -7.92 21.25
C GLY A 166 9.00 -9.35 21.77
N ASP A 167 8.14 -9.80 22.67
CA ASP A 167 8.11 -11.16 23.23
C ASP A 167 7.27 -12.15 22.39
N LYS A 168 6.61 -11.67 21.35
CA LYS A 168 5.73 -12.48 20.49
C LYS A 168 6.43 -12.93 19.21
N ILE A 169 5.94 -14.04 18.69
CA ILE A 169 6.32 -14.57 17.38
C ILE A 169 5.09 -14.48 16.49
N ILE A 170 5.18 -13.68 15.43
CA ILE A 170 4.09 -13.36 14.52
C ILE A 170 4.36 -14.02 13.16
N ALA A 171 3.33 -14.63 12.57
CA ALA A 171 3.42 -15.22 11.25
C ALA A 171 3.52 -14.13 10.17
N CYS A 172 4.37 -14.36 9.16
CA CYS A 172 4.38 -13.57 7.95
C CYS A 172 3.09 -13.80 7.16
N GLY A 173 2.63 -12.76 6.46
CA GLY A 173 1.48 -12.86 5.58
C GLY A 173 1.72 -13.85 4.45
N ARG A 174 0.68 -14.55 4.03
CA ARG A 174 0.75 -15.50 2.91
C ARG A 174 -0.59 -15.67 2.22
N ASP A 175 -0.55 -16.24 1.06
CA ASP A 175 -1.67 -16.90 0.40
C ASP A 175 -1.43 -18.43 0.33
N PRO A 176 -2.41 -19.23 -0.18
CA PRO A 176 -2.27 -20.68 -0.23
C PRO A 176 -1.23 -21.22 -1.21
N TYR A 177 -0.70 -20.40 -2.11
CA TYR A 177 0.05 -20.85 -3.29
C TYR A 177 1.52 -20.46 -3.29
N PHE A 178 1.87 -19.36 -2.61
CA PHE A 178 3.21 -18.77 -2.63
C PHE A 178 3.89 -18.85 -1.26
N PRO A 179 5.23 -18.73 -1.22
CA PRO A 179 5.96 -18.58 0.04
C PRO A 179 5.48 -17.35 0.82
N PRO A 180 5.62 -17.35 2.15
CA PRO A 180 5.26 -16.21 2.98
C PRO A 180 5.98 -14.92 2.58
N TRP A 181 5.29 -13.80 2.70
CA TRP A 181 5.83 -12.48 2.42
C TRP A 181 6.48 -11.91 3.68
N THR A 182 7.80 -11.87 3.69
CA THR A 182 8.61 -11.49 4.87
C THR A 182 8.46 -10.02 5.30
N ASP A 183 7.85 -9.19 4.46
CA ASP A 183 7.55 -7.79 4.72
C ASP A 183 6.12 -7.55 5.25
N THR A 184 5.42 -8.60 5.71
CA THR A 184 4.04 -8.49 6.17
C THR A 184 3.79 -9.32 7.44
N ALA A 185 2.73 -8.95 8.19
CA ALA A 185 2.22 -9.64 9.37
C ALA A 185 0.83 -10.21 9.09
N GLN A 186 0.65 -11.52 9.26
CA GLN A 186 -0.60 -12.22 8.95
C GLN A 186 -1.68 -11.89 9.98
N ILE A 187 -2.78 -11.31 9.52
CA ILE A 187 -3.96 -11.02 10.33
C ILE A 187 -4.69 -12.30 10.72
N ASN A 188 -5.20 -12.36 11.95
CA ASN A 188 -6.18 -13.33 12.40
C ASN A 188 -7.60 -12.79 12.15
N ALA A 189 -8.13 -13.00 10.96
CA ALA A 189 -9.45 -12.50 10.54
C ALA A 189 -10.63 -13.10 11.38
N PHE A 190 -10.38 -14.16 12.15
CA PHE A 190 -11.39 -14.73 13.07
C PHE A 190 -11.46 -14.00 14.41
N HIS A 191 -10.47 -13.18 14.75
CA HIS A 191 -10.47 -12.43 16.01
C HIS A 191 -11.54 -11.32 16.00
N PRO A 192 -12.52 -11.35 16.93
CA PRO A 192 -13.64 -10.40 16.89
C PRO A 192 -13.21 -8.95 17.11
N GLY A 193 -12.22 -8.70 17.99
CA GLY A 193 -11.67 -7.38 18.24
C GLY A 193 -10.99 -6.77 16.99
N LEU A 194 -10.25 -7.59 16.23
CA LEU A 194 -9.67 -7.15 14.97
C LEU A 194 -10.75 -6.72 13.99
N ARG A 195 -11.78 -7.55 13.78
CA ARG A 195 -12.88 -7.22 12.87
C ARG A 195 -13.57 -5.91 13.23
N GLN A 196 -13.73 -5.64 14.51
CA GLN A 196 -14.32 -4.39 14.99
C GLN A 196 -13.36 -3.21 14.82
N ALA A 197 -12.05 -3.39 15.01
CA ALA A 197 -11.05 -2.34 14.85
C ALA A 197 -10.79 -1.98 13.37
N ALA A 198 -11.08 -2.90 12.43
CA ALA A 198 -10.88 -2.71 10.99
C ALA A 198 -12.08 -2.09 10.26
N ILE A 199 -13.22 -1.90 10.94
CA ILE A 199 -14.46 -1.27 10.40
C ILE A 199 -14.50 0.22 10.74
#